data_abdd13da92b366e1b76479ee834837b5
#
_entry.id   abdd13da92b366e1b76479ee834837b5
#
_cell.length_a   1.000
_cell.length_b   1.000
_cell.length_c   1.000
_cell.angle_alpha   90.00
_cell.angle_beta   90.00
_cell.angle_gamma   90.00
#
_symmetry.space_group_name_H-M   'P 1'
#
loop_
_entity.id
_entity.type
_entity.pdbx_description
1 polymer ?
#
loop_
_entity_poly.entity_id
_entity_poly.type
_entity_poly.pdbx_seq_one_letter_code
_entity_poly.pdbx_strand_id
1 'polypeptide(L)'
;MTEEARRGLEENKRFLQEGGVGMVGIHAAFTCSDETLNSAAQLAVDMGVGVHVHVAEGDLDAISWRRLQQHASNDWILVHGVLLPDNHQLRGIIVHNPRSNMNNGVGYAEPTRFENLVGLGTDGIGADMLEEFRIGYARLREFNVQESPETVWNMLDVNTSLFPECRKDKVTWSYGEMDPWHLAFTSGVRPVDIEIDGKPIMKSGEFLDIDSAEIRAKAGEAAEKLFNKMKELL
;
A
#
# COMPACT_ATOMS: atom_id res chain seq x y z
N MET A 1 22.91 15.62 0.87
CA MET A 1 21.49 15.60 1.34
C MET A 1 20.97 17.01 1.46
N THR A 2 19.75 17.30 1.00
CA THR A 2 19.13 18.61 1.18
C THR A 2 18.62 18.78 2.61
N GLU A 3 18.29 20.03 3.00
CA GLU A 3 17.72 20.33 4.31
C GLU A 3 16.35 19.66 4.48
N GLU A 4 15.51 19.62 3.42
CA GLU A 4 14.21 18.95 3.43
C GLU A 4 14.35 17.44 3.65
N ALA A 5 15.30 16.80 2.98
CA ALA A 5 15.56 15.36 3.15
C ALA A 5 16.04 15.07 4.58
N ARG A 6 16.90 15.91 5.15
CA ARG A 6 17.35 15.79 6.55
C ARG A 6 16.18 15.90 7.52
N ARG A 7 15.33 16.90 7.35
CA ARG A 7 14.12 17.08 8.18
C ARG A 7 13.16 15.90 8.05
N GLY A 8 12.97 15.36 6.83
CA GLY A 8 12.14 14.17 6.63
C GLY A 8 12.65 12.94 7.37
N LEU A 9 13.97 12.71 7.36
CA LEU A 9 14.58 11.61 8.13
C LEU A 9 14.49 11.83 9.65
N GLU A 10 14.64 13.06 10.12
CA GLU A 10 14.44 13.41 11.52
C GLU A 10 12.99 13.15 11.98
N GLU A 11 12.00 13.46 11.15
CA GLU A 11 10.59 13.14 11.44
C GLU A 11 10.33 11.62 11.49
N ASN A 12 10.90 10.85 10.57
CA ASN A 12 10.84 9.38 10.63
C ASN A 12 11.43 8.87 11.96
N LYS A 13 12.61 9.37 12.30
CA LYS A 13 13.30 9.00 13.54
C LYS A 13 12.48 9.36 14.78
N ARG A 14 11.96 10.60 14.84
CA ARG A 14 11.14 11.07 15.95
C ARG A 14 9.90 10.19 16.14
N PHE A 15 9.14 9.94 15.06
CA PHE A 15 7.95 9.09 15.11
C PHE A 15 8.25 7.70 15.69
N LEU A 16 9.31 7.05 15.21
CA LEU A 16 9.70 5.73 15.68
C LEU A 16 10.18 5.74 17.13
N GLN A 17 10.94 6.77 17.54
CA GLN A 17 11.41 6.93 18.92
C GLN A 17 10.28 7.23 19.91
N GLU A 18 9.21 7.87 19.48
CA GLU A 18 8.00 8.13 20.28
C GLU A 18 7.08 6.88 20.39
N GLY A 19 7.50 5.74 19.84
CA GLY A 19 6.77 4.48 19.89
C GLY A 19 5.77 4.30 18.74
N GLY A 20 5.89 5.10 17.68
CA GLY A 20 5.11 4.90 16.46
C GLY A 20 5.44 3.57 15.78
N VAL A 21 4.41 2.85 15.35
CA VAL A 21 4.57 1.62 14.56
C VAL A 21 4.65 2.00 13.07
N GLY A 22 5.77 1.68 12.42
CA GLY A 22 5.98 2.04 11.03
C GLY A 22 7.38 1.72 10.52
N MET A 23 7.69 2.24 9.35
CA MET A 23 8.96 2.07 8.64
C MET A 23 9.57 3.44 8.31
N VAL A 24 10.85 3.45 7.92
CA VAL A 24 11.45 4.66 7.36
C VAL A 24 10.88 4.88 5.96
N GLY A 25 10.18 5.99 5.74
CA GLY A 25 9.59 6.35 4.46
C GLY A 25 10.54 7.20 3.62
N ILE A 26 10.78 6.80 2.38
CA ILE A 26 11.38 7.62 1.33
C ILE A 26 10.51 7.57 0.08
N HIS A 27 10.49 8.65 -0.71
CA HIS A 27 9.62 8.69 -1.88
C HIS A 27 10.04 7.65 -2.93
N ALA A 28 11.14 7.88 -3.62
CA ALA A 28 11.70 6.98 -4.62
C ALA A 28 13.19 7.27 -4.82
N ALA A 29 13.96 6.29 -5.34
CA ALA A 29 15.39 6.44 -5.48
C ALA A 29 15.78 7.60 -6.42
N PHE A 30 15.00 7.89 -7.48
CA PHE A 30 15.30 8.97 -8.41
C PHE A 30 15.12 10.38 -7.82
N THR A 31 14.34 10.52 -6.76
CA THR A 31 14.14 11.82 -6.06
C THR A 31 15.11 12.04 -4.91
N CYS A 32 15.90 11.04 -4.55
CA CYS A 32 16.80 11.07 -3.41
C CYS A 32 18.28 11.09 -3.84
N SER A 33 19.12 11.83 -3.13
CA SER A 33 20.58 11.70 -3.27
C SER A 33 21.07 10.37 -2.69
N ASP A 34 22.27 9.92 -3.09
CA ASP A 34 22.87 8.71 -2.50
C ASP A 34 23.09 8.88 -1.00
N GLU A 35 23.45 10.09 -0.53
CA GLU A 35 23.57 10.39 0.88
C GLU A 35 22.23 10.21 1.62
N THR A 36 21.10 10.62 1.01
CA THR A 36 19.76 10.41 1.58
C THR A 36 19.41 8.93 1.66
N LEU A 37 19.67 8.16 0.60
CA LEU A 37 19.44 6.71 0.57
C LEU A 37 20.27 5.99 1.64
N ASN A 38 21.56 6.30 1.75
CA ASN A 38 22.45 5.75 2.76
C ASN A 38 21.94 6.06 4.18
N SER A 39 21.55 7.32 4.42
CA SER A 39 21.08 7.76 5.75
C SER A 39 19.73 7.12 6.11
N ALA A 40 18.83 6.96 5.15
CA ALA A 40 17.54 6.27 5.35
C ALA A 40 17.73 4.78 5.67
N ALA A 41 18.60 4.10 4.93
CA ALA A 41 18.93 2.70 5.18
C ALA A 41 19.60 2.51 6.55
N GLN A 42 20.53 3.41 6.93
CA GLN A 42 21.17 3.35 8.24
C GLN A 42 20.17 3.62 9.37
N LEU A 43 19.28 4.61 9.20
CA LEU A 43 18.23 4.89 10.18
C LEU A 43 17.30 3.67 10.38
N ALA A 44 16.92 3.00 9.30
CA ALA A 44 16.11 1.79 9.38
C ALA A 44 16.80 0.69 10.20
N VAL A 45 18.10 0.45 9.95
CA VAL A 45 18.90 -0.48 10.74
C VAL A 45 18.96 -0.07 12.22
N ASP A 46 19.25 1.20 12.50
CA ASP A 46 19.37 1.72 13.87
C ASP A 46 18.06 1.61 14.67
N MET A 47 16.92 1.73 13.97
CA MET A 47 15.59 1.63 14.56
C MET A 47 15.00 0.21 14.54
N GLY A 48 15.66 -0.74 13.86
CA GLY A 48 15.19 -2.13 13.73
C GLY A 48 13.93 -2.27 12.90
N VAL A 49 13.75 -1.42 11.86
CA VAL A 49 12.62 -1.41 10.95
C VAL A 49 13.06 -1.48 9.50
N GLY A 50 12.13 -1.73 8.58
CA GLY A 50 12.38 -1.65 7.14
C GLY A 50 12.27 -0.24 6.57
N VAL A 51 12.40 -0.14 5.25
CA VAL A 51 12.16 1.07 4.46
C VAL A 51 10.98 0.86 3.53
N HIS A 52 10.11 1.85 3.42
CA HIS A 52 9.02 1.91 2.45
C HIS A 52 9.41 2.88 1.34
N VAL A 53 9.44 2.40 0.08
CA VAL A 53 9.94 3.15 -1.08
C VAL A 53 9.21 2.76 -2.36
N HIS A 54 8.88 3.74 -3.22
CA HIS A 54 8.39 3.47 -4.57
C HIS A 54 9.56 3.02 -5.47
N VAL A 55 9.31 2.01 -6.30
CA VAL A 55 10.34 1.37 -7.11
C VAL A 55 9.83 1.09 -8.51
N ALA A 56 10.51 1.65 -9.49
CA ALA A 56 10.26 1.37 -10.91
C ALA A 56 8.77 1.50 -11.29
N GLU A 57 8.10 2.55 -10.79
CA GLU A 57 6.69 2.81 -11.07
C GLU A 57 6.47 3.22 -12.53
N GLY A 58 7.26 4.14 -13.04
CA GLY A 58 7.14 4.67 -14.39
C GLY A 58 8.50 5.07 -14.97
N ASP A 59 8.48 5.68 -16.17
CA ASP A 59 9.68 5.95 -16.97
C ASP A 59 10.78 6.73 -16.23
N LEU A 60 10.41 7.68 -15.37
CA LEU A 60 11.38 8.47 -14.59
C LEU A 60 12.11 7.62 -13.54
N ASP A 61 11.52 6.52 -13.10
CA ASP A 61 12.06 5.61 -12.09
C ASP A 61 12.57 4.27 -12.67
N ALA A 62 12.53 4.11 -13.98
CA ALA A 62 12.78 2.82 -14.65
C ALA A 62 14.13 2.16 -14.33
N ILE A 63 15.14 2.93 -13.94
CA ILE A 63 16.50 2.43 -13.65
C ILE A 63 17.03 2.79 -12.27
N SER A 64 16.36 3.67 -11.54
CA SER A 64 16.85 4.19 -10.25
C SER A 64 16.89 3.13 -9.15
N TRP A 65 16.08 2.06 -9.28
CA TRP A 65 16.04 0.91 -8.39
C TRP A 65 17.41 0.26 -8.17
N ARG A 66 18.34 0.38 -9.14
CA ARG A 66 19.69 -0.18 -9.02
C ARG A 66 20.46 0.41 -7.82
N ARG A 67 20.16 1.66 -7.47
CA ARG A 67 20.77 2.33 -6.31
C ARG A 67 20.31 1.75 -4.98
N LEU A 68 19.18 1.02 -4.97
CA LEU A 68 18.66 0.35 -3.77
C LEU A 68 19.28 -1.03 -3.53
N GLN A 69 19.91 -1.65 -4.53
CA GLN A 69 20.41 -3.03 -4.44
C GLN A 69 21.36 -3.27 -3.28
N GLN A 70 22.19 -2.29 -2.94
CA GLN A 70 23.15 -2.39 -1.85
C GLN A 70 22.53 -2.19 -0.45
N HIS A 71 21.28 -1.70 -0.37
CA HIS A 71 20.60 -1.33 0.87
C HIS A 71 19.42 -2.23 1.19
N ALA A 72 18.64 -2.61 0.18
CA ALA A 72 17.37 -3.30 0.36
C ALA A 72 17.54 -4.63 1.11
N SER A 73 16.75 -4.81 2.16
CA SER A 73 16.68 -6.01 3.00
C SER A 73 15.27 -6.62 2.95
N ASN A 74 15.10 -7.79 3.56
CA ASN A 74 13.86 -8.56 3.44
C ASN A 74 12.64 -7.89 4.08
N ASP A 75 12.86 -6.94 4.97
CA ASP A 75 11.85 -6.14 5.67
C ASP A 75 11.47 -4.83 4.95
N TRP A 76 12.07 -4.57 3.78
CA TRP A 76 11.71 -3.41 2.98
C TRP A 76 10.39 -3.63 2.24
N ILE A 77 9.63 -2.57 2.05
CA ILE A 77 8.46 -2.50 1.16
C ILE A 77 8.85 -1.77 -0.12
N LEU A 78 8.76 -2.49 -1.23
CA LEU A 78 9.07 -2.03 -2.58
C LEU A 78 7.76 -1.83 -3.34
N VAL A 79 7.31 -0.58 -3.46
CA VAL A 79 5.97 -0.29 -4.00
C VAL A 79 6.00 -0.22 -5.51
N HIS A 80 4.96 -0.71 -6.17
CA HIS A 80 4.70 -0.78 -7.61
C HIS A 80 5.47 -1.87 -8.37
N GLY A 81 6.76 -1.70 -8.61
CA GLY A 81 7.57 -2.65 -9.37
C GLY A 81 7.20 -2.82 -10.84
N VAL A 82 6.48 -1.86 -11.45
CA VAL A 82 5.93 -1.98 -12.82
C VAL A 82 7.02 -2.24 -13.85
N LEU A 83 8.08 -1.43 -13.84
CA LEU A 83 9.21 -1.51 -14.77
C LEU A 83 10.43 -2.24 -14.17
N LEU A 84 10.25 -2.92 -13.05
CA LEU A 84 11.32 -3.68 -12.42
C LEU A 84 11.60 -4.95 -13.25
N PRO A 85 12.84 -5.24 -13.67
CA PRO A 85 13.14 -6.44 -14.45
C PRO A 85 13.09 -7.70 -13.56
N ASP A 86 12.87 -8.87 -14.16
CA ASP A 86 12.76 -10.15 -13.43
C ASP A 86 14.02 -10.48 -12.62
N ASN A 87 15.19 -10.10 -13.13
CA ASN A 87 16.49 -10.37 -12.50
C ASN A 87 16.99 -9.20 -11.62
N HIS A 88 16.09 -8.41 -11.04
CA HIS A 88 16.43 -7.19 -10.29
C HIS A 88 17.25 -7.42 -9.01
N GLN A 89 17.17 -8.59 -8.40
CA GLN A 89 17.90 -8.98 -7.18
C GLN A 89 17.66 -8.07 -5.95
N LEU A 90 16.62 -7.22 -5.96
CA LEU A 90 16.21 -6.48 -4.77
C LEU A 90 15.58 -7.44 -3.77
N ARG A 91 16.00 -7.36 -2.51
CA ARG A 91 15.33 -8.02 -1.39
C ARG A 91 14.23 -7.11 -0.88
N GLY A 92 13.18 -7.71 -0.32
CA GLY A 92 12.02 -7.00 0.21
C GLY A 92 10.71 -7.57 -0.30
N ILE A 93 9.61 -7.00 0.15
CA ILE A 93 8.26 -7.36 -0.25
C ILE A 93 7.80 -6.35 -1.31
N ILE A 94 7.36 -6.84 -2.46
CA ILE A 94 6.79 -5.99 -3.50
C ILE A 94 5.32 -5.77 -3.17
N VAL A 95 4.85 -4.52 -3.23
CA VAL A 95 3.42 -4.19 -3.05
C VAL A 95 2.83 -3.75 -4.38
N HIS A 96 1.94 -4.59 -4.92
CA HIS A 96 1.23 -4.32 -6.15
C HIS A 96 0.03 -3.40 -5.91
N ASN A 97 -0.10 -2.33 -6.69
CA ASN A 97 -1.17 -1.34 -6.59
C ASN A 97 -1.95 -1.28 -7.92
N PRO A 98 -2.83 -2.24 -8.21
CA PRO A 98 -3.43 -2.41 -9.53
C PRO A 98 -4.25 -1.18 -9.98
N ARG A 99 -5.08 -0.63 -9.11
CA ARG A 99 -5.91 0.56 -9.41
C ARG A 99 -5.04 1.77 -9.74
N SER A 100 -4.05 2.06 -8.89
CA SER A 100 -3.16 3.19 -9.08
C SER A 100 -2.36 3.07 -10.37
N ASN A 101 -1.75 1.92 -10.60
CA ASN A 101 -0.97 1.69 -11.82
C ASN A 101 -1.79 1.89 -13.09
N MET A 102 -3.05 1.41 -13.11
CA MET A 102 -3.97 1.63 -14.23
C MET A 102 -4.39 3.10 -14.35
N ASN A 103 -4.75 3.75 -13.24
CA ASN A 103 -5.16 5.14 -13.24
C ASN A 103 -4.06 6.09 -13.73
N ASN A 104 -2.82 5.80 -13.34
CA ASN A 104 -1.65 6.60 -13.73
C ASN A 104 -1.10 6.23 -15.12
N GLY A 105 -1.63 5.17 -15.74
CA GLY A 105 -1.20 4.72 -17.07
C GLY A 105 0.25 4.22 -17.12
N VAL A 106 0.82 3.79 -15.99
CA VAL A 106 2.23 3.37 -15.89
C VAL A 106 2.47 1.94 -16.36
N GLY A 107 1.43 1.14 -16.53
CA GLY A 107 1.52 -0.23 -17.03
C GLY A 107 1.06 -1.28 -16.04
N TYR A 108 1.48 -2.54 -16.27
CA TYR A 108 1.13 -3.69 -15.43
C TYR A 108 2.39 -4.36 -14.88
N ALA A 109 2.46 -4.50 -13.58
CA ALA A 109 3.64 -5.04 -12.89
C ALA A 109 3.85 -6.55 -13.07
N GLU A 110 2.84 -7.30 -13.54
CA GLU A 110 2.86 -8.77 -13.61
C GLU A 110 3.30 -9.40 -12.27
N PRO A 111 2.51 -9.22 -11.20
CA PRO A 111 2.99 -9.51 -9.85
C PRO A 111 3.43 -10.96 -9.63
N THR A 112 2.95 -11.90 -10.44
CA THR A 112 3.31 -13.33 -10.36
C THR A 112 4.68 -13.68 -10.95
N ARG A 113 5.36 -12.72 -11.62
CA ARG A 113 6.73 -12.94 -12.16
C ARG A 113 7.83 -12.77 -11.11
N PHE A 114 7.53 -12.17 -9.96
CA PHE A 114 8.52 -11.89 -8.94
C PHE A 114 8.79 -13.11 -8.05
N GLU A 115 10.05 -13.33 -7.71
CA GLU A 115 10.46 -14.29 -6.69
C GLU A 115 10.20 -13.78 -5.27
N ASN A 116 10.04 -12.46 -5.12
CA ASN A 116 9.70 -11.81 -3.86
C ASN A 116 8.30 -12.20 -3.39
N LEU A 117 8.05 -12.09 -2.09
CA LEU A 117 6.68 -12.02 -1.61
C LEU A 117 6.00 -10.78 -2.20
N VAL A 118 4.76 -10.94 -2.65
CA VAL A 118 3.98 -9.83 -3.20
C VAL A 118 2.76 -9.59 -2.34
N GLY A 119 2.63 -8.37 -1.83
CA GLY A 119 1.44 -7.86 -1.15
C GLY A 119 0.56 -7.04 -2.09
N LEU A 120 -0.64 -6.69 -1.64
CA LEU A 120 -1.60 -5.84 -2.35
C LEU A 120 -1.75 -4.50 -1.62
N GLY A 121 -1.76 -3.40 -2.36
CA GLY A 121 -1.92 -2.05 -1.82
C GLY A 121 -2.90 -1.20 -2.60
N THR A 122 -3.42 -0.15 -1.98
CA THR A 122 -4.39 0.79 -2.57
C THR A 122 -3.73 2.04 -3.15
N ASP A 123 -2.47 2.31 -2.76
CA ASP A 123 -1.85 3.61 -2.99
C ASP A 123 -2.73 4.77 -2.43
N GLY A 124 -2.57 5.99 -2.91
CA GLY A 124 -3.33 7.17 -2.46
C GLY A 124 -4.71 7.35 -3.08
N ILE A 125 -5.19 6.45 -3.92
CA ILE A 125 -6.43 6.63 -4.70
C ILE A 125 -7.59 5.72 -4.29
N GLY A 126 -7.46 4.97 -3.24
CA GLY A 126 -8.49 4.08 -2.73
C GLY A 126 -8.22 3.68 -1.30
N ALA A 127 -9.19 3.03 -0.67
CA ALA A 127 -9.05 2.48 0.69
C ALA A 127 -9.84 1.17 0.86
N ASP A 128 -10.41 0.64 -0.22
CA ASP A 128 -11.19 -0.60 -0.22
C ASP A 128 -10.33 -1.75 -0.76
N MET A 129 -9.78 -2.55 0.14
CA MET A 129 -8.93 -3.69 -0.22
C MET A 129 -9.69 -4.81 -0.95
N LEU A 130 -11.01 -4.93 -0.79
CA LEU A 130 -11.79 -5.89 -1.58
C LEU A 130 -11.95 -5.43 -3.02
N GLU A 131 -12.09 -4.12 -3.25
CA GLU A 131 -12.08 -3.57 -4.60
C GLU A 131 -10.70 -3.70 -5.24
N GLU A 132 -9.61 -3.49 -4.49
CA GLU A 132 -8.26 -3.76 -5.00
C GLU A 132 -8.06 -5.24 -5.34
N PHE A 133 -8.56 -6.16 -4.51
CA PHE A 133 -8.56 -7.59 -4.78
C PHE A 133 -9.29 -7.91 -6.11
N ARG A 134 -10.49 -7.35 -6.33
CA ARG A 134 -11.27 -7.56 -7.55
C ARG A 134 -10.57 -7.02 -8.79
N ILE A 135 -10.03 -5.81 -8.69
CA ILE A 135 -9.28 -5.17 -9.77
C ILE A 135 -7.99 -5.94 -10.05
N GLY A 136 -7.27 -6.31 -9.00
CA GLY A 136 -6.06 -7.12 -9.09
C GLY A 136 -6.32 -8.44 -9.81
N TYR A 137 -7.40 -9.15 -9.44
CA TYR A 137 -7.80 -10.38 -10.10
C TYR A 137 -8.23 -10.16 -11.56
N ALA A 138 -9.06 -9.16 -11.83
CA ALA A 138 -9.50 -8.88 -13.20
C ALA A 138 -8.30 -8.59 -14.11
N ARG A 139 -7.34 -7.79 -13.63
CA ARG A 139 -6.12 -7.46 -14.37
C ARG A 139 -5.20 -8.66 -14.56
N LEU A 140 -5.02 -9.48 -13.53
CA LEU A 140 -4.25 -10.71 -13.59
C LEU A 140 -4.86 -11.70 -14.58
N ARG A 141 -6.18 -11.88 -14.55
CA ARG A 141 -6.92 -12.78 -15.41
C ARG A 141 -6.92 -12.35 -16.88
N GLU A 142 -6.99 -11.04 -17.14
CA GLU A 142 -6.83 -10.49 -18.49
C GLU A 142 -5.46 -10.84 -19.08
N PHE A 143 -4.42 -10.80 -18.26
CA PHE A 143 -3.07 -11.10 -18.67
C PHE A 143 -2.78 -12.61 -18.77
N ASN A 144 -3.24 -13.40 -17.79
CA ASN A 144 -3.05 -14.85 -17.76
C ASN A 144 -4.32 -15.58 -17.34
N VAL A 145 -4.99 -16.24 -18.30
CA VAL A 145 -6.25 -16.96 -18.07
C VAL A 145 -6.12 -18.21 -17.18
N GLN A 146 -4.93 -18.65 -16.84
CA GLN A 146 -4.71 -19.79 -15.94
C GLN A 146 -4.73 -19.37 -14.45
N GLU A 147 -4.61 -18.08 -14.18
CA GLU A 147 -4.60 -17.56 -12.81
C GLU A 147 -5.98 -17.59 -12.17
N SER A 148 -6.01 -17.70 -10.87
CA SER A 148 -7.23 -17.79 -10.08
C SER A 148 -7.32 -16.66 -9.02
N PRO A 149 -8.49 -16.41 -8.43
CA PRO A 149 -8.64 -15.41 -7.37
C PRO A 149 -7.76 -15.69 -6.16
N GLU A 150 -7.42 -16.95 -5.87
CA GLU A 150 -6.54 -17.34 -4.78
C GLU A 150 -5.15 -16.73 -4.90
N THR A 151 -4.65 -16.50 -6.13
CA THR A 151 -3.37 -15.83 -6.36
C THR A 151 -3.36 -14.42 -5.75
N VAL A 152 -4.41 -13.64 -5.98
CA VAL A 152 -4.52 -12.28 -5.42
C VAL A 152 -4.91 -12.32 -3.93
N TRP A 153 -5.68 -13.32 -3.51
CA TRP A 153 -5.97 -13.54 -2.10
C TRP A 153 -4.71 -13.77 -1.28
N ASN A 154 -3.78 -14.57 -1.79
CA ASN A 154 -2.49 -14.79 -1.15
C ASN A 154 -1.66 -13.49 -1.02
N MET A 155 -1.83 -12.53 -1.93
CA MET A 155 -1.21 -11.20 -1.79
C MET A 155 -1.79 -10.41 -0.61
N LEU A 156 -3.09 -10.56 -0.30
CA LEU A 156 -3.69 -10.00 0.92
C LEU A 156 -3.11 -10.66 2.18
N ASP A 157 -2.89 -11.97 2.16
CA ASP A 157 -2.30 -12.70 3.29
C ASP A 157 -0.86 -12.26 3.57
N VAL A 158 -0.09 -11.90 2.55
CA VAL A 158 1.25 -11.32 2.72
C VAL A 158 1.21 -10.05 3.56
N ASN A 159 0.16 -9.22 3.41
CA ASN A 159 0.00 -8.00 4.19
C ASN A 159 -0.07 -8.29 5.70
N THR A 160 -0.65 -9.41 6.11
CA THR A 160 -0.70 -9.82 7.53
C THR A 160 0.65 -10.22 8.09
N SER A 161 1.61 -10.56 7.24
CA SER A 161 2.99 -10.85 7.66
C SER A 161 3.81 -9.58 7.89
N LEU A 162 3.47 -8.49 7.19
CA LEU A 162 4.06 -7.17 7.39
C LEU A 162 3.61 -6.52 8.71
N PHE A 163 2.36 -6.76 9.09
CA PHE A 163 1.72 -6.18 10.28
C PHE A 163 1.09 -7.30 11.13
N PRO A 164 1.91 -8.10 11.85
CA PRO A 164 1.40 -9.27 12.57
C PRO A 164 0.40 -8.93 13.68
N GLU A 165 0.36 -7.69 14.15
CA GLU A 165 -0.62 -7.18 15.10
C GLU A 165 -2.05 -7.28 14.58
N CYS A 166 -2.24 -7.10 13.25
CA CYS A 166 -3.55 -7.18 12.59
C CYS A 166 -4.18 -8.57 12.67
N ARG A 167 -3.43 -9.62 13.04
CA ARG A 167 -3.98 -10.98 13.25
C ARG A 167 -4.98 -11.06 14.39
N LYS A 168 -4.98 -10.09 15.30
CA LYS A 168 -5.94 -9.98 16.40
C LYS A 168 -7.22 -9.28 15.99
N ASP A 169 -7.19 -8.57 14.86
CA ASP A 169 -8.32 -7.83 14.35
C ASP A 169 -9.33 -8.80 13.71
N LYS A 170 -10.60 -8.48 13.86
CA LYS A 170 -11.69 -9.28 13.30
C LYS A 170 -12.61 -8.39 12.49
N VAL A 171 -12.93 -8.85 11.30
CA VAL A 171 -13.93 -8.22 10.44
C VAL A 171 -14.99 -9.23 10.10
N THR A 172 -16.24 -8.94 10.47
CA THR A 172 -17.41 -9.69 10.02
C THR A 172 -17.98 -9.00 8.79
N TRP A 173 -18.15 -9.75 7.73
CA TRP A 173 -18.63 -9.23 6.45
C TRP A 173 -20.13 -9.49 6.29
N SER A 174 -20.78 -8.67 5.45
CA SER A 174 -22.20 -8.83 5.09
C SER A 174 -22.51 -10.10 4.27
N TYR A 175 -21.48 -10.85 3.92
CA TYR A 175 -21.55 -12.13 3.23
C TYR A 175 -20.96 -13.23 4.11
N GLY A 176 -21.70 -14.35 4.28
CA GLY A 176 -21.41 -15.33 5.33
C GLY A 176 -20.14 -16.17 5.16
N GLU A 177 -19.68 -16.41 3.93
CA GLU A 177 -18.48 -17.18 3.65
C GLU A 177 -17.53 -16.39 2.76
N MET A 178 -16.28 -16.25 3.20
CA MET A 178 -15.23 -15.53 2.49
C MET A 178 -14.42 -16.50 1.63
N ASP A 179 -15.00 -16.89 0.47
CA ASP A 179 -14.33 -17.65 -0.56
C ASP A 179 -13.80 -16.67 -1.64
N PRO A 180 -12.52 -16.75 -2.05
CA PRO A 180 -11.95 -15.85 -3.04
C PRO A 180 -12.75 -15.80 -4.36
N TRP A 181 -13.32 -16.92 -4.80
CA TRP A 181 -14.15 -16.96 -6.01
C TRP A 181 -15.46 -16.18 -5.84
N HIS A 182 -16.17 -16.37 -4.72
CA HIS A 182 -17.37 -15.59 -4.45
C HIS A 182 -17.05 -14.10 -4.35
N LEU A 183 -15.99 -13.72 -3.66
CA LEU A 183 -15.58 -12.31 -3.50
C LEU A 183 -15.20 -11.65 -4.82
N ALA A 184 -14.54 -12.38 -5.73
CA ALA A 184 -14.15 -11.86 -7.03
C ALA A 184 -15.36 -11.40 -7.87
N PHE A 185 -16.54 -12.05 -7.68
CA PHE A 185 -17.73 -11.81 -8.48
C PHE A 185 -18.94 -11.25 -7.72
N THR A 186 -18.87 -11.15 -6.40
CA THR A 186 -19.98 -10.63 -5.58
C THR A 186 -19.73 -9.17 -5.24
N SER A 187 -20.57 -8.28 -5.76
CA SER A 187 -20.53 -6.85 -5.42
C SER A 187 -21.25 -6.55 -4.10
N GLY A 188 -20.93 -5.41 -3.48
CA GLY A 188 -21.63 -4.90 -2.30
C GLY A 188 -21.28 -5.60 -0.99
N VAL A 189 -20.27 -6.46 -0.98
CA VAL A 189 -19.71 -7.01 0.27
C VAL A 189 -19.09 -5.87 1.08
N ARG A 190 -19.50 -5.73 2.33
CA ARG A 190 -19.05 -4.67 3.23
C ARG A 190 -18.84 -5.20 4.65
N PRO A 191 -17.97 -4.58 5.45
CA PRO A 191 -17.85 -4.92 6.86
C PRO A 191 -19.16 -4.59 7.60
N VAL A 192 -19.55 -5.46 8.51
CA VAL A 192 -20.72 -5.32 9.40
C VAL A 192 -20.27 -5.08 10.83
N ASP A 193 -19.32 -5.89 11.32
CA ASP A 193 -18.70 -5.69 12.61
C ASP A 193 -17.18 -5.63 12.44
N ILE A 194 -16.52 -4.77 13.22
CA ILE A 194 -15.06 -4.64 13.25
C ILE A 194 -14.60 -4.60 14.70
N GLU A 195 -13.63 -5.47 15.02
CA GLU A 195 -12.89 -5.44 16.28
C GLU A 195 -11.40 -5.22 15.99
N ILE A 196 -10.76 -4.29 16.69
CA ILE A 196 -9.32 -4.04 16.64
C ILE A 196 -8.74 -4.39 18.01
N ASP A 197 -7.79 -5.33 18.05
CA ASP A 197 -7.19 -5.86 19.31
C ASP A 197 -8.25 -6.22 20.37
N GLY A 198 -9.37 -6.83 19.94
CA GLY A 198 -10.48 -7.23 20.80
C GLY A 198 -11.44 -6.11 21.22
N LYS A 199 -11.19 -4.86 20.79
CA LYS A 199 -12.08 -3.73 21.03
C LYS A 199 -13.04 -3.54 19.85
N PRO A 200 -14.36 -3.59 20.05
CA PRO A 200 -15.30 -3.32 18.97
C PRO A 200 -15.23 -1.85 18.55
N ILE A 201 -15.09 -1.62 17.25
CA ILE A 201 -15.05 -0.29 16.61
C ILE A 201 -16.32 -0.03 15.80
N MET A 202 -16.84 -1.09 15.16
CA MET A 202 -18.08 -1.05 14.38
C MET A 202 -18.98 -2.21 14.78
N LYS A 203 -20.29 -1.97 14.82
CA LYS A 203 -21.30 -3.00 15.04
C LYS A 203 -22.53 -2.76 14.17
N SER A 204 -23.02 -3.81 13.51
CA SER A 204 -24.18 -3.73 12.59
C SER A 204 -24.06 -2.65 11.52
N GLY A 205 -22.82 -2.39 11.04
CA GLY A 205 -22.52 -1.39 10.02
C GLY A 205 -22.40 0.06 10.52
N GLU A 206 -22.48 0.28 11.84
CA GLU A 206 -22.35 1.60 12.45
C GLU A 206 -21.10 1.67 13.35
N PHE A 207 -20.35 2.77 13.23
CA PHE A 207 -19.23 3.04 14.13
C PHE A 207 -19.72 3.39 15.53
N LEU A 208 -19.04 2.89 16.56
CA LEU A 208 -19.46 3.09 17.96
C LEU A 208 -19.04 4.45 18.52
N ASP A 209 -17.86 4.93 18.14
CA ASP A 209 -17.26 6.16 18.70
C ASP A 209 -17.10 7.27 17.65
N ILE A 210 -17.68 7.11 16.46
CA ILE A 210 -17.52 8.04 15.33
C ILE A 210 -18.89 8.36 14.73
N ASP A 211 -19.25 9.64 14.68
CA ASP A 211 -20.40 10.11 13.89
C ASP A 211 -20.03 10.18 12.41
N SER A 212 -20.28 9.08 11.71
CA SER A 212 -19.98 8.98 10.27
C SER A 212 -20.85 9.89 9.41
N ALA A 213 -22.04 10.33 9.90
CA ALA A 213 -22.89 11.26 9.19
C ALA A 213 -22.30 12.68 9.26
N GLU A 214 -21.82 13.11 10.43
CA GLU A 214 -21.13 14.38 10.60
C GLU A 214 -19.85 14.46 9.75
N ILE A 215 -19.04 13.37 9.74
CA ILE A 215 -17.83 13.32 8.93
C ILE A 215 -18.16 13.47 7.44
N ARG A 216 -19.17 12.74 6.94
CA ARG A 216 -19.60 12.84 5.53
C ARG A 216 -20.11 14.24 5.19
N ALA A 217 -20.87 14.88 6.08
CA ALA A 217 -21.33 16.25 5.88
C ALA A 217 -20.14 17.22 5.76
N LYS A 218 -19.20 17.19 6.70
CA LYS A 218 -17.98 18.01 6.67
C LYS A 218 -17.11 17.74 5.43
N ALA A 219 -16.98 16.48 5.03
CA ALA A 219 -16.25 16.12 3.80
C ALA A 219 -16.94 16.68 2.55
N GLY A 220 -18.27 16.65 2.48
CA GLY A 220 -19.05 17.27 1.41
C GLY A 220 -18.81 18.77 1.30
N GLU A 221 -18.87 19.49 2.42
CA GLU A 221 -18.58 20.94 2.45
C GLU A 221 -17.13 21.25 2.01
N ALA A 222 -16.16 20.43 2.45
CA ALA A 222 -14.77 20.60 2.07
C ALA A 222 -14.55 20.33 0.57
N ALA A 223 -15.21 19.30 0.04
CA ALA A 223 -15.17 18.96 -1.39
C ALA A 223 -15.77 20.09 -2.26
N GLU A 224 -16.90 20.65 -1.85
CA GLU A 224 -17.51 21.79 -2.56
C GLU A 224 -16.56 22.99 -2.62
N LYS A 225 -15.93 23.35 -1.49
CA LYS A 225 -14.93 24.42 -1.44
C LYS A 225 -13.74 24.14 -2.36
N LEU A 226 -13.23 22.89 -2.37
CA LEU A 226 -12.14 22.48 -3.24
C LEU A 226 -12.52 22.61 -4.71
N PHE A 227 -13.66 22.04 -5.12
CA PHE A 227 -14.12 22.10 -6.51
C PHE A 227 -14.39 23.51 -7.00
N ASN A 228 -14.90 24.40 -6.15
CA ASN A 228 -15.05 25.81 -6.52
C ASN A 228 -13.71 26.49 -6.75
N LYS A 229 -12.70 26.25 -5.89
CA LYS A 229 -11.33 26.75 -6.15
C LYS A 229 -10.73 26.19 -7.44
N MET A 230 -10.95 24.92 -7.74
CA MET A 230 -10.47 24.33 -8.99
C MET A 230 -11.09 24.99 -10.22
N LYS A 231 -12.38 25.34 -10.18
CA LYS A 231 -13.04 26.06 -11.28
C LYS A 231 -12.49 27.48 -11.51
N GLU A 232 -11.99 28.13 -10.46
CA GLU A 232 -11.37 29.45 -10.55
C GLU A 232 -9.97 29.41 -11.20
N LEU A 233 -9.36 28.23 -11.29
CA LEU A 233 -8.02 28.00 -11.87
C LEU A 233 -8.08 27.58 -13.37
N LEU A 234 -9.27 27.25 -13.87
CA LEU A 234 -9.54 26.88 -15.26
C LEU A 234 -10.05 28.05 -16.07
#